data_1cfbee0eccf075920ce12cdb33d8fa1c
#
_entry.id   1cfbee0eccf075920ce12cdb33d8fa1c
#
_cell.length_a   1.000
_cell.length_b   1.000
_cell.length_c   1.000
_cell.angle_alpha   90.00
_cell.angle_beta   90.00
_cell.angle_gamma   90.00
#
_symmetry.space_group_name_H-M   'P 1'
#
loop_
_entity.id
_entity.type
_entity.pdbx_description
1 polymer ?
#
loop_
_entity_poly.entity_id
_entity_poly.type
_entity_poly.pdbx_seq_one_letter_code
_entity_poly.pdbx_strand_id
1 'polypeptide(L)'
;MILVAHRGFRGLYGENREYDFKNALTICKAVEFXIRLTKDDKIIIFHDHNFKRIGNLNRGVKTLTYDEITKIPYFVENPLATPILFEVFMDRYFDQYEMINVEIKPDHYTEDELDIIFNAIKKYCNKGVEIIVSSFSPVVLKEILKRKGNYYKSGYLFEKMSQFDVELGKKXDFLHPPITLLKKQSNCELFKKLNIPLNVWTFKKMSDVEILHKMYKDLINGYISDYPDLYPKN
;
A
#
# COMPACT_ATOMS: atom_id res chain seq x y z
N MET A 1 14.98 5.08 7.06
CA MET A 1 14.44 5.89 5.93
C MET A 1 14.65 5.10 4.66
N ILE A 2 13.56 4.76 3.97
CA ILE A 2 13.63 3.86 2.82
C ILE A 2 12.80 4.38 1.66
N LEU A 3 13.27 4.10 0.44
CA LEU A 3 12.54 4.34 -0.79
C LEU A 3 11.56 3.18 -0.98
N VAL A 4 10.28 3.50 -1.20
CA VAL A 4 9.23 2.49 -1.36
C VAL A 4 8.60 2.65 -2.74
N ALA A 5 8.57 1.59 -3.51
CA ALA A 5 8.03 1.61 -4.87
C ALA A 5 6.51 1.62 -4.83
N HIS A 6 5.89 2.79 -5.09
CA HIS A 6 4.44 2.98 -5.09
C HIS A 6 3.83 2.20 -6.25
N ARG A 7 3.10 1.16 -5.94
CA ARG A 7 2.52 0.24 -6.95
C ARG A 7 3.56 -0.25 -7.94
N GLY A 8 4.84 -0.39 -7.48
CA GLY A 8 5.92 -0.80 -8.36
C GLY A 8 6.49 0.32 -9.21
N PHE A 9 6.55 1.56 -8.68
CA PHE A 9 7.00 2.76 -9.40
C PHE A 9 6.08 3.10 -10.57
N ARG A 10 4.81 3.40 -10.24
CA ARG A 10 3.79 3.61 -11.27
C ARG A 10 4.08 4.78 -12.21
N GLY A 11 4.90 5.73 -11.82
CA GLY A 11 5.25 6.84 -12.69
C GLY A 11 6.20 6.44 -13.80
N LEU A 12 6.94 5.35 -13.61
CA LEU A 12 7.96 4.91 -14.55
C LEU A 12 7.47 3.76 -15.44
N TYR A 13 6.76 2.80 -14.84
CA TYR A 13 6.33 1.59 -15.57
C TYR A 13 4.82 1.63 -15.77
N GLY A 14 4.09 0.88 -15.09
CA GLY A 14 2.65 0.87 -14.93
C GLY A 14 2.40 0.65 -13.47
N GLU A 15 1.27 0.05 -13.12
CA GLU A 15 0.99 -0.11 -11.71
C GLU A 15 0.50 -1.51 -11.38
N ASN A 16 0.99 -2.05 -10.27
CA ASN A 16 0.46 -3.26 -9.62
C ASN A 16 0.49 -4.51 -10.50
N ARG A 17 1.32 -4.51 -11.53
CA ARG A 17 1.48 -5.69 -12.39
C ARG A 17 2.74 -6.45 -11.97
N GLU A 18 2.74 -7.75 -12.21
CA GLU A 18 3.94 -8.54 -11.94
C GLU A 18 5.16 -7.96 -12.65
N TYR A 19 4.96 -7.50 -13.88
CA TYR A 19 6.00 -6.85 -14.68
C TYR A 19 6.60 -5.64 -13.94
N ASP A 20 5.75 -4.81 -13.37
CA ASP A 20 6.20 -3.60 -12.66
C ASP A 20 7.00 -3.97 -11.40
N PHE A 21 6.51 -4.94 -10.65
CA PHE A 21 7.18 -5.37 -9.42
C PHE A 21 8.54 -5.97 -9.70
N LYS A 22 8.66 -6.77 -10.76
CA LYS A 22 9.96 -7.36 -11.13
C LYS A 22 10.97 -6.27 -11.48
N ASN A 23 10.54 -5.27 -12.25
CA ASN A 23 11.44 -4.17 -12.62
C ASN A 23 11.81 -3.33 -11.41
N ALA A 24 10.85 -3.05 -10.53
CA ALA A 24 11.13 -2.25 -9.33
C ALA A 24 12.11 -2.97 -8.40
N LEU A 25 12.07 -4.29 -8.33
CA LEU A 25 12.99 -5.06 -7.49
C LEU A 25 14.45 -4.89 -7.90
N THR A 26 14.72 -4.56 -9.16
CA THR A 26 16.10 -4.30 -9.59
C THR A 26 16.62 -3.00 -9.00
N ILE A 27 15.75 -2.17 -8.42
CA ILE A 27 16.10 -0.83 -7.93
C ILE A 27 16.02 -0.75 -6.40
N CYS A 28 14.92 -1.22 -5.82
CA CYS A 28 14.78 -1.15 -4.37
C CYS A 28 14.03 -2.37 -3.84
N LYS A 29 14.18 -2.63 -2.54
CA LYS A 29 13.63 -3.81 -1.91
C LYS A 29 12.47 -3.49 -0.97
N ALA A 30 11.73 -2.43 -1.30
CA ALA A 30 10.53 -2.06 -0.57
C ALA A 30 9.44 -1.70 -1.57
N VAL A 31 8.22 -2.17 -1.30
CA VAL A 31 7.11 -1.99 -2.24
C VAL A 31 5.81 -1.73 -1.48
N GLU A 32 4.91 -1.00 -2.13
CA GLU A 32 3.56 -0.75 -1.61
C GLU A 32 2.57 -1.12 -2.71
N PHE A 33 1.52 -1.82 -2.32
CA PHE A 33 0.44 -2.15 -3.24
C PHE A 33 -0.87 -2.42 -2.50
N UNK A 34 -2.16 -2.47 -3.08
CA UNK A 34 -3.15 -2.63 -2.68
C UNK A 34 -3.55 -3.80 -2.88
N ILE A 35 -4.50 -4.33 -2.06
CA ILE A 35 -5.23 -5.59 -2.32
C ILE A 35 -6.74 -5.42 -2.24
N ARG A 36 -7.44 -6.26 -3.00
CA ARG A 36 -8.91 -6.31 -3.02
C ARG A 36 -9.36 -7.75 -3.10
N LEU A 37 -10.59 -8.01 -2.66
CA LEU A 37 -11.18 -9.34 -2.64
C LEU A 37 -12.14 -9.49 -3.81
N THR A 38 -12.09 -10.63 -4.51
CA THR A 38 -12.98 -10.96 -5.61
C THR A 38 -14.26 -11.60 -5.09
N LYS A 39 -15.20 -11.84 -6.00
CA LYS A 39 -16.47 -12.48 -5.67
C LYS A 39 -16.27 -13.89 -5.07
N ASP A 40 -15.26 -14.62 -5.55
CA ASP A 40 -14.96 -15.96 -5.04
C ASP A 40 -13.85 -15.96 -3.99
N ASP A 41 -13.71 -14.85 -3.27
CA ASP A 41 -12.81 -14.72 -2.12
C ASP A 41 -11.33 -14.92 -2.46
N LYS A 42 -10.94 -14.59 -3.68
CA LYS A 42 -9.53 -14.51 -4.05
C LYS A 42 -9.02 -13.11 -3.79
N ILE A 43 -7.76 -13.00 -3.43
CA ILE A 43 -7.14 -11.70 -3.14
C ILE A 43 -6.27 -11.31 -4.33
N ILE A 44 -6.61 -10.17 -4.96
CA ILE A 44 -5.84 -9.66 -6.09
C ILE A 44 -5.11 -8.38 -5.70
N ILE A 45 -4.02 -8.10 -6.38
CA ILE A 45 -3.31 -6.84 -6.24
C ILE A 45 -3.88 -5.89 -7.27
N PHE A 46 -4.67 -4.91 -6.80
CA PHE A 46 -5.38 -4.00 -7.69
C PHE A 46 -5.85 -2.79 -6.89
N HIS A 47 -5.70 -1.60 -7.47
CA HIS A 47 -6.00 -0.37 -6.75
C HIS A 47 -7.47 0.00 -6.76
N ASP A 48 -8.10 0.02 -7.93
CA ASP A 48 -9.44 0.60 -8.09
C ASP A 48 -10.53 -0.32 -7.60
N HIS A 49 -11.67 0.26 -7.25
CA HIS A 49 -12.87 -0.48 -6.85
C HIS A 49 -13.45 -1.27 -8.03
N ASN A 50 -13.26 -0.79 -9.24
CA ASN A 50 -13.80 -1.45 -10.43
C ASN A 50 -12.75 -1.45 -11.55
N PHE A 51 -13.10 -2.07 -12.68
CA PHE A 51 -12.18 -2.25 -13.80
C PHE A 51 -12.33 -1.18 -14.88
N LYS A 52 -12.93 -0.02 -14.57
CA LYS A 52 -13.18 0.99 -15.60
C LYS A 52 -11.87 1.59 -16.14
N ARG A 53 -10.98 2.02 -15.27
CA ARG A 53 -9.74 2.69 -15.66
C ARG A 53 -8.73 1.73 -16.28
N ILE A 54 -8.56 0.55 -15.72
CA ILE A 54 -7.53 -0.41 -16.14
C ILE A 54 -8.15 -1.70 -16.70
N GLY A 55 -9.29 -1.75 -17.16
CA GLY A 55 -9.87 -2.96 -17.72
C GLY A 55 -10.94 -2.65 -18.73
N ASN A 56 -11.23 -1.37 -18.87
CA ASN A 56 -12.24 -0.90 -19.79
C ASN A 56 -13.57 -1.63 -19.61
N LEU A 57 -13.92 -1.89 -18.34
CA LEU A 57 -15.16 -2.60 -17.99
C LEU A 57 -15.71 -2.01 -16.70
N ASN A 58 -16.92 -1.48 -16.76
CA ASN A 58 -17.54 -0.86 -15.57
C ASN A 58 -18.19 -1.94 -14.69
N ARG A 59 -17.38 -2.77 -14.08
CA ARG A 59 -17.78 -3.81 -13.15
C ARG A 59 -16.87 -3.77 -11.93
N GLY A 60 -17.45 -3.92 -10.75
CA GLY A 60 -16.69 -3.92 -9.51
C GLY A 60 -15.87 -5.20 -9.34
N VAL A 61 -14.71 -5.08 -8.70
CA VAL A 61 -13.85 -6.23 -8.44
C VAL A 61 -14.63 -7.32 -7.68
N LYS A 62 -15.41 -6.91 -6.70
CA LYS A 62 -16.13 -7.87 -5.85
C LYS A 62 -17.30 -8.54 -6.54
N THR A 63 -17.67 -8.11 -7.73
CA THR A 63 -18.77 -8.70 -8.49
C THR A 63 -18.33 -9.78 -9.47
N LEU A 64 -17.02 -10.02 -9.58
CA LEU A 64 -16.48 -10.98 -10.53
C LEU A 64 -15.61 -12.00 -9.82
N THR A 65 -15.67 -13.26 -10.28
CA THR A 65 -14.71 -14.27 -9.84
C THR A 65 -13.37 -13.99 -10.48
N TYR A 66 -12.30 -14.56 -9.91
CA TYR A 66 -10.97 -14.35 -10.50
C TYR A 66 -10.91 -14.89 -11.94
N ASP A 67 -11.55 -16.03 -12.18
CA ASP A 67 -11.60 -16.58 -13.55
C ASP A 67 -12.27 -15.59 -14.50
N GLU A 68 -13.38 -14.97 -14.08
CA GLU A 68 -14.04 -13.96 -14.90
C GLU A 68 -13.14 -12.74 -15.13
N ILE A 69 -12.39 -12.34 -14.11
CA ILE A 69 -11.46 -11.21 -14.24
C ILE A 69 -10.40 -11.50 -15.32
N THR A 70 -9.83 -12.70 -15.31
CA THR A 70 -8.80 -13.04 -16.29
C THR A 70 -9.35 -13.08 -17.72
N LYS A 71 -10.67 -13.20 -17.87
CA LYS A 71 -11.33 -13.25 -19.18
C LYS A 71 -11.87 -11.90 -19.64
N ILE A 72 -11.69 -10.84 -18.87
CA ILE A 72 -12.04 -9.49 -19.31
C ILE A 72 -11.30 -9.23 -20.64
N PRO A 73 -12.01 -8.78 -21.68
CA PRO A 73 -11.35 -8.65 -23.01
C PRO A 73 -10.08 -7.82 -22.98
N TYR A 74 -10.06 -6.74 -22.21
CA TYR A 74 -8.84 -5.93 -22.12
C TYR A 74 -7.65 -6.75 -21.63
N PHE A 75 -7.87 -7.63 -20.63
CA PHE A 75 -6.78 -8.44 -20.08
C PHE A 75 -6.42 -9.60 -20.99
N VAL A 76 -7.37 -10.13 -21.74
CA VAL A 76 -7.06 -11.15 -22.75
C VAL A 76 -6.12 -10.56 -23.82
N GLU A 77 -6.41 -9.32 -24.24
CA GLU A 77 -5.60 -8.63 -25.26
C GLU A 77 -4.29 -8.08 -24.67
N ASN A 78 -4.26 -7.82 -23.37
CA ASN A 78 -3.10 -7.25 -22.68
C ASN A 78 -2.79 -8.11 -21.45
N PRO A 79 -2.25 -9.32 -21.65
CA PRO A 79 -2.11 -10.26 -20.52
C PRO A 79 -1.20 -9.78 -19.42
N LEU A 80 -0.23 -8.93 -19.72
CA LEU A 80 0.64 -8.39 -18.67
C LEU A 80 -0.11 -7.46 -17.71
N ALA A 81 -1.29 -6.98 -18.09
CA ALA A 81 -2.10 -6.10 -17.24
C ALA A 81 -3.04 -6.89 -16.31
N THR A 82 -3.14 -8.19 -16.49
CA THR A 82 -4.03 -9.01 -15.67
C THR A 82 -3.62 -8.92 -14.18
N PRO A 83 -4.55 -8.62 -13.28
CA PRO A 83 -4.20 -8.55 -11.86
C PRO A 83 -3.65 -9.89 -11.36
N ILE A 84 -2.54 -9.82 -10.66
CA ILE A 84 -1.93 -11.01 -10.07
C ILE A 84 -2.58 -11.30 -8.72
N LEU A 85 -2.71 -12.58 -8.40
CA LEU A 85 -3.17 -12.98 -7.08
C LEU A 85 -2.11 -12.64 -6.03
N PHE A 86 -2.55 -12.12 -4.89
CA PHE A 86 -1.64 -11.75 -3.80
C PHE A 86 -0.74 -12.91 -3.40
N GLU A 87 -1.31 -14.10 -3.20
CA GLU A 87 -0.52 -15.23 -2.75
C GLU A 87 0.45 -15.71 -3.82
N VAL A 88 0.09 -15.60 -5.09
CA VAL A 88 1.03 -15.93 -6.18
C VAL A 88 2.21 -14.95 -6.15
N PHE A 89 1.92 -13.65 -6.01
CA PHE A 89 2.97 -12.65 -5.92
C PHE A 89 3.88 -12.93 -4.72
N MET A 90 3.29 -13.17 -3.56
CA MET A 90 4.08 -13.37 -2.35
C MET A 90 4.92 -14.64 -2.45
N ASP A 91 4.34 -15.75 -2.95
CA ASP A 91 5.08 -16.99 -3.08
C ASP A 91 6.29 -16.85 -4.00
N ARG A 92 6.17 -16.01 -5.04
CA ARG A 92 7.26 -15.82 -6.00
C ARG A 92 8.33 -14.85 -5.52
N TYR A 93 7.94 -13.78 -4.82
CA TYR A 93 8.83 -12.63 -4.65
C TYR A 93 9.08 -12.19 -3.22
N PHE A 94 8.29 -12.62 -2.23
CA PHE A 94 8.31 -11.92 -0.93
C PHE A 94 9.70 -11.93 -0.28
N ASP A 95 10.43 -13.01 -0.40
CA ASP A 95 11.73 -13.13 0.25
C ASP A 95 12.84 -12.31 -0.43
N GLN A 96 12.54 -11.68 -1.55
CA GLN A 96 13.46 -10.74 -2.19
C GLN A 96 13.31 -9.32 -1.67
N TYR A 97 12.27 -9.06 -0.88
CA TYR A 97 12.01 -7.73 -0.31
C TYR A 97 12.54 -7.64 1.12
N GLU A 98 12.81 -6.41 1.53
CA GLU A 98 13.07 -6.07 2.93
C GLU A 98 11.81 -5.56 3.61
N MET A 99 10.92 -4.93 2.84
CA MET A 99 9.66 -4.40 3.37
C MET A 99 8.57 -4.46 2.31
N ILE A 100 7.39 -4.92 2.72
CA ILE A 100 6.21 -4.93 1.86
C ILE A 100 5.07 -4.25 2.61
N ASN A 101 4.53 -3.18 2.04
CA ASN A 101 3.36 -2.49 2.59
C ASN A 101 2.11 -2.94 1.81
N VAL A 102 1.26 -3.66 2.49
CA VAL A 102 0.01 -4.17 1.94
C VAL A 102 -1.12 -3.26 2.39
N GLU A 103 -1.72 -2.54 1.47
CA GLU A 103 -2.90 -1.71 1.79
C GLU A 103 -4.15 -2.51 1.52
N ILE A 104 -4.99 -2.66 2.54
CA ILE A 104 -6.32 -3.27 2.37
C ILE A 104 -7.26 -2.16 1.93
N LYS A 105 -7.71 -2.22 0.67
CA LYS A 105 -8.57 -1.17 0.12
C LYS A 105 -9.93 -1.21 0.81
N PRO A 106 -10.53 -0.05 1.09
CA PRO A 106 -11.82 -0.01 1.77
C PRO A 106 -12.91 -0.77 1.01
N ASP A 107 -13.71 -1.51 1.75
CA ASP A 107 -14.86 -2.22 1.23
C ASP A 107 -15.69 -2.63 2.44
N HIS A 108 -16.88 -3.20 2.19
CA HIS A 108 -17.71 -3.77 3.24
C HIS A 108 -17.33 -5.24 3.37
N TYR A 109 -16.48 -5.54 4.34
CA TYR A 109 -16.00 -6.91 4.55
C TYR A 109 -16.80 -7.61 5.64
N THR A 110 -17.22 -8.84 5.37
CA THR A 110 -17.75 -9.70 6.42
C THR A 110 -16.62 -10.21 7.29
N GLU A 111 -16.96 -10.76 8.45
CA GLU A 111 -15.96 -11.34 9.34
C GLU A 111 -15.17 -12.46 8.65
N ASP A 112 -15.89 -13.31 7.88
CA ASP A 112 -15.20 -14.39 7.14
C ASP A 112 -14.26 -13.85 6.10
N GLU A 113 -14.63 -12.77 5.41
CA GLU A 113 -13.75 -12.13 4.41
C GLU A 113 -12.53 -11.55 5.07
N LEU A 114 -12.68 -10.93 6.24
CA LEU A 114 -11.52 -10.41 6.97
C LEU A 114 -10.60 -11.55 7.40
N ASP A 115 -11.16 -12.67 7.84
CA ASP A 115 -10.36 -13.84 8.19
C ASP A 115 -9.53 -14.31 6.98
N ILE A 116 -10.14 -14.35 5.80
CA ILE A 116 -9.45 -14.78 4.58
C ILE A 116 -8.27 -13.85 4.31
N ILE A 117 -8.51 -12.54 4.37
CA ILE A 117 -7.47 -11.54 4.06
C ILE A 117 -6.33 -11.64 5.08
N PHE A 118 -6.65 -11.61 6.37
CA PHE A 118 -5.60 -11.57 7.39
C PHE A 118 -4.86 -12.90 7.49
N ASN A 119 -5.53 -14.03 7.30
CA ASN A 119 -4.82 -15.30 7.30
C ASN A 119 -3.83 -15.39 6.13
N ALA A 120 -4.23 -14.86 4.96
CA ALA A 120 -3.32 -14.83 3.80
C ALA A 120 -2.09 -13.97 4.09
N ILE A 121 -2.28 -12.80 4.73
CA ILE A 121 -1.16 -11.92 5.06
C ILE A 121 -0.24 -12.58 6.10
N LYS A 122 -0.82 -13.16 7.15
CA LYS A 122 -0.06 -13.74 8.25
C LYS A 122 0.84 -14.88 7.82
N LYS A 123 0.49 -15.56 6.73
CA LYS A 123 1.29 -16.64 6.16
C LYS A 123 2.73 -16.21 5.86
N TYR A 124 2.93 -14.93 5.56
CA TYR A 124 4.24 -14.40 5.15
C TYR A 124 4.90 -13.56 6.25
N CYS A 125 4.31 -13.50 7.43
CA CYS A 125 4.85 -12.69 8.52
C CYS A 125 5.89 -13.47 9.33
N ASN A 126 6.79 -12.71 9.96
CA ASN A 126 7.85 -13.27 10.82
C ASN A 126 8.78 -14.20 10.06
N LYS A 127 9.08 -13.86 8.81
CA LYS A 127 9.96 -14.64 7.95
C LYS A 127 11.08 -13.78 7.36
N GLY A 128 11.50 -12.74 8.11
CA GLY A 128 12.64 -11.93 7.72
C GLY A 128 12.31 -10.72 6.85
N VAL A 129 11.05 -10.54 6.50
CA VAL A 129 10.61 -9.39 5.71
C VAL A 129 9.63 -8.58 6.55
N GLU A 130 9.82 -7.27 6.60
CA GLU A 130 8.88 -6.41 7.36
C GLU A 130 7.60 -6.25 6.56
N ILE A 131 6.48 -6.70 7.14
CA ILE A 131 5.17 -6.52 6.53
C ILE A 131 4.45 -5.40 7.26
N ILE A 132 3.98 -4.40 6.50
CA ILE A 132 3.15 -3.31 7.01
C ILE A 132 1.76 -3.49 6.42
N VAL A 133 0.73 -3.47 7.26
CA VAL A 133 -0.65 -3.55 6.78
C VAL A 133 -1.32 -2.21 7.04
N SER A 134 -1.87 -1.61 6.01
CA SER A 134 -2.41 -0.26 6.11
C SER A 134 -3.81 -0.16 5.49
N SER A 135 -4.53 0.90 5.86
CA SER A 135 -5.85 1.17 5.29
C SER A 135 -6.26 2.61 5.56
N PHE A 136 -7.15 3.13 4.72
CA PHE A 136 -7.86 4.39 4.94
C PHE A 136 -9.10 4.20 5.79
N SER A 137 -9.64 3.01 5.88
CA SER A 137 -10.92 2.73 6.54
C SER A 137 -10.74 2.61 8.05
N PRO A 138 -11.42 3.43 8.86
CA PRO A 138 -11.34 3.25 10.32
C PRO A 138 -11.82 1.86 10.77
N VAL A 139 -12.80 1.30 10.09
CA VAL A 139 -13.29 -0.05 10.42
C VAL A 139 -12.18 -1.07 10.17
N VAL A 140 -11.53 -1.00 9.01
CA VAL A 140 -10.44 -1.93 8.69
C VAL A 140 -9.25 -1.70 9.61
N LEU A 141 -8.95 -0.44 9.94
CA LEU A 141 -7.84 -0.12 10.85
C LEU A 141 -8.03 -0.76 12.22
N LYS A 142 -9.26 -0.76 12.72
CA LYS A 142 -9.53 -1.42 14.00
C LYS A 142 -9.30 -2.92 13.91
N GLU A 143 -9.66 -3.53 12.78
CA GLU A 143 -9.37 -4.95 12.55
C GLU A 143 -7.88 -5.21 12.41
N ILE A 144 -7.16 -4.30 11.73
CA ILE A 144 -5.70 -4.41 11.62
C ILE A 144 -5.08 -4.45 13.01
N LEU A 145 -5.49 -3.52 13.88
CA LEU A 145 -4.94 -3.44 15.24
C LEU A 145 -5.33 -4.66 16.07
N LYS A 146 -6.59 -5.07 15.96
CA LYS A 146 -7.12 -6.20 16.74
C LYS A 146 -6.40 -7.51 16.41
N ARG A 147 -6.08 -7.72 15.12
CA ARG A 147 -5.51 -8.98 14.64
C ARG A 147 -3.98 -8.97 14.58
N LYS A 148 -3.36 -7.86 14.94
CA LYS A 148 -1.94 -7.64 14.71
C LYS A 148 -1.04 -8.58 15.48
N GLY A 149 -1.25 -8.73 16.79
CA GLY A 149 -0.31 -9.46 17.62
C GLY A 149 1.12 -8.98 17.34
N ASN A 150 2.00 -9.92 17.10
CA ASN A 150 3.37 -9.61 16.69
C ASN A 150 3.64 -10.02 15.23
N TYR A 151 2.57 -10.13 14.42
CA TYR A 151 2.72 -10.56 13.02
C TYR A 151 3.25 -9.46 12.11
N TYR A 152 2.65 -8.28 12.16
CA TYR A 152 2.96 -7.20 11.20
C TYR A 152 2.92 -5.86 11.90
N LYS A 153 3.33 -4.81 11.19
CA LYS A 153 3.21 -3.43 11.66
C LYS A 153 1.97 -2.79 11.05
N SER A 154 1.36 -1.86 11.77
CA SER A 154 0.13 -1.20 11.34
C SER A 154 0.41 0.18 10.78
N GLY A 155 -0.32 0.55 9.71
CA GLY A 155 -0.19 1.86 9.07
C GLY A 155 -1.53 2.53 8.86
N TYR A 156 -1.63 3.78 9.27
CA TYR A 156 -2.87 4.57 9.22
C TYR A 156 -2.80 5.53 8.05
N LEU A 157 -3.57 5.26 7.00
CA LEU A 157 -3.66 6.11 5.82
C LEU A 157 -4.78 7.15 5.99
N PHE A 158 -4.50 8.39 5.65
CA PHE A 158 -5.50 9.45 5.61
C PHE A 158 -5.08 10.49 4.58
N GLU A 159 -6.08 11.13 3.96
CA GLU A 159 -5.83 12.12 2.92
C GLU A 159 -6.04 13.55 3.41
N LYS A 160 -6.92 13.74 4.40
CA LYS A 160 -7.26 15.05 4.95
C LYS A 160 -7.17 14.97 6.47
N MET A 161 -6.86 16.12 7.10
CA MET A 161 -6.80 16.16 8.56
C MET A 161 -8.16 15.85 9.21
N SER A 162 -9.26 16.14 8.52
CA SER A 162 -10.59 15.79 9.04
C SER A 162 -10.79 14.28 9.18
N GLN A 163 -9.98 13.48 8.49
CA GLN A 163 -10.03 12.02 8.58
C GLN A 163 -9.13 11.45 9.66
N PHE A 164 -8.25 12.28 10.21
CA PHE A 164 -7.24 11.80 11.16
C PHE A 164 -7.76 11.91 12.59
N ASP A 165 -7.88 10.76 13.24
CA ASP A 165 -8.24 10.66 14.64
C ASP A 165 -6.94 10.45 15.42
N VAL A 166 -6.57 11.43 16.25
CA VAL A 166 -5.31 11.40 16.98
C VAL A 166 -5.22 10.17 17.90
N GLU A 167 -6.31 9.85 18.59
CA GLU A 167 -6.28 8.71 19.52
C GLU A 167 -6.12 7.39 18.79
N LEU A 168 -6.75 7.24 17.64
CA LEU A 168 -6.52 6.06 16.81
C LEU A 168 -5.08 6.07 16.28
N GLY A 169 -4.58 7.23 15.88
CA GLY A 169 -3.23 7.36 15.35
C GLY A 169 -2.16 6.93 16.34
N LYS A 170 -2.38 7.19 17.62
CA LYS A 170 -1.42 6.80 18.67
C LYS A 170 -1.28 5.29 18.79
N LYS A 171 -2.19 4.53 18.24
CA LYS A 171 -2.13 3.07 18.24
C LYS A 171 -1.43 2.47 17.02
N UNK A 172 -1.21 3.12 15.82
CA UNK A 172 -0.65 2.69 14.73
C UNK A 172 0.74 2.71 14.94
N ASP A 173 1.44 1.81 14.35
CA ASP A 173 2.93 1.82 14.32
C ASP A 173 3.46 2.92 13.41
N PHE A 174 2.77 3.19 12.33
CA PHE A 174 3.12 4.23 11.34
C PHE A 174 1.91 5.06 11.00
N LEU A 175 2.15 6.34 10.71
CA LEU A 175 1.15 7.19 10.07
C LEU A 175 1.55 7.34 8.60
N HIS A 176 0.55 7.29 7.72
CA HIS A 176 0.77 7.36 6.27
C HIS A 176 0.06 8.59 5.69
N PRO A 177 0.59 9.79 5.91
CA PRO A 177 -0.03 11.02 5.39
C PRO A 177 0.45 11.35 3.99
N PRO A 178 -0.36 12.13 3.24
CA PRO A 178 0.12 12.64 1.95
C PRO A 178 1.05 13.84 2.14
N ILE A 179 1.84 14.10 1.13
CA ILE A 179 2.79 15.23 1.12
C ILE A 179 2.07 16.54 1.43
N THR A 180 0.89 16.74 0.87
CA THR A 180 0.17 18.02 1.00
C THR A 180 -0.10 18.40 2.45
N LEU A 181 -0.42 17.41 3.29
CA LEU A 181 -0.68 17.69 4.70
C LEU A 181 0.59 18.04 5.46
N LEU A 182 1.70 17.41 5.10
CA LEU A 182 2.95 17.58 5.83
C LEU A 182 3.62 18.92 5.57
N LYS A 183 3.31 19.57 4.46
CA LYS A 183 3.91 20.87 4.14
C LYS A 183 3.37 22.00 5.01
N LYS A 184 2.20 21.83 5.63
CA LYS A 184 1.63 22.86 6.51
C LYS A 184 2.35 22.86 7.84
N GLN A 185 2.78 24.05 8.28
CA GLN A 185 3.56 24.19 9.52
C GLN A 185 2.79 23.71 10.74
N SER A 186 1.50 24.00 10.82
CA SER A 186 0.69 23.56 11.97
C SER A 186 0.62 22.05 12.06
N ASN A 187 0.54 21.36 10.91
CA ASN A 187 0.55 19.91 10.90
C ASN A 187 1.91 19.36 11.27
N CYS A 188 2.97 20.06 10.85
CA CYS A 188 4.34 19.65 11.19
C CYS A 188 4.52 19.57 12.71
N GLU A 189 4.04 20.57 13.41
CA GLU A 189 4.15 20.59 14.87
C GLU A 189 3.40 19.41 15.49
N LEU A 190 2.21 19.12 15.00
CA LEU A 190 1.41 17.99 15.50
C LEU A 190 2.13 16.66 15.29
N PHE A 191 2.60 16.42 14.07
CA PHE A 191 3.23 15.13 13.76
C PHE A 191 4.54 14.94 14.49
N LYS A 192 5.31 16.01 14.67
CA LYS A 192 6.54 15.91 15.46
C LYS A 192 6.24 15.63 16.93
N LYS A 193 5.18 16.22 17.46
CA LYS A 193 4.78 15.98 18.85
C LYS A 193 4.32 14.53 19.03
N LEU A 194 3.57 13.99 18.07
CA LEU A 194 3.14 12.60 18.13
C LEU A 194 4.32 11.64 18.06
N ASN A 195 5.35 12.00 17.30
CA ASN A 195 6.59 11.24 17.19
C ASN A 195 6.36 9.79 16.75
N ILE A 196 5.43 9.58 15.82
CA ILE A 196 5.15 8.28 15.23
C ILE A 196 5.76 8.29 13.83
N PRO A 197 6.57 7.29 13.46
CA PRO A 197 7.23 7.31 12.15
C PRO A 197 6.23 7.42 11.00
N LEU A 198 6.63 8.16 9.96
CA LEU A 198 5.77 8.47 8.83
C LEU A 198 6.18 7.71 7.58
N ASN A 199 5.21 7.12 6.88
CA ASN A 199 5.41 6.63 5.53
C ASN A 199 4.59 7.53 4.62
N VAL A 200 5.27 8.36 3.87
CA VAL A 200 4.67 9.52 3.19
C VAL A 200 4.46 9.23 1.71
N TRP A 201 3.31 9.62 1.19
CA TRP A 201 2.93 9.38 -0.21
C TRP A 201 2.39 10.65 -0.86
N THR A 202 2.45 10.82 -2.12
CA THR A 202 3.21 10.08 -3.13
C THR A 202 4.23 11.03 -3.71
N PHE A 203 5.50 10.65 -3.69
CA PHE A 203 6.55 11.51 -4.20
C PHE A 203 6.62 11.39 -5.71
N LYS A 204 6.59 12.55 -6.39
CA LYS A 204 6.65 12.65 -7.84
C LYS A 204 7.72 13.62 -8.30
N LYS A 205 8.33 14.40 -7.39
CA LYS A 205 9.36 15.36 -7.76
C LYS A 205 10.33 15.58 -6.60
N MET A 206 11.56 15.86 -6.95
CA MET A 206 12.64 15.98 -5.96
C MET A 206 12.43 17.16 -5.01
N SER A 207 11.78 18.24 -5.44
CA SER A 207 11.56 19.38 -4.56
C SER A 207 10.73 18.98 -3.34
N ASP A 208 9.77 18.08 -3.49
CA ASP A 208 8.99 17.60 -2.34
C ASP A 208 9.85 16.79 -1.38
N VAL A 209 10.73 15.95 -1.93
CA VAL A 209 11.64 15.17 -1.09
C VAL A 209 12.51 16.10 -0.24
N GLU A 210 13.09 17.11 -0.88
CA GLU A 210 13.98 18.04 -0.20
C GLU A 210 13.26 18.81 0.89
N ILE A 211 12.08 19.33 0.59
CA ILE A 211 11.29 20.10 1.55
C ILE A 211 10.94 19.23 2.77
N LEU A 212 10.40 18.04 2.54
CA LEU A 212 9.94 17.21 3.65
C LEU A 212 11.09 16.62 4.44
N HIS A 213 12.20 16.29 3.76
CA HIS A 213 13.39 15.81 4.47
C HIS A 213 13.91 16.88 5.42
N LYS A 214 13.93 18.14 4.97
CA LYS A 214 14.34 19.25 5.81
C LYS A 214 13.42 19.46 6.99
N MET A 215 12.10 19.37 6.76
CA MET A 215 11.11 19.60 7.82
C MET A 215 11.06 18.49 8.86
N TYR A 216 11.14 17.24 8.43
CA TYR A 216 10.81 16.09 9.28
C TYR A 216 11.98 15.18 9.58
N LYS A 217 13.04 15.21 8.78
CA LYS A 217 14.28 14.43 8.99
C LYS A 217 13.96 12.97 9.25
N ASP A 218 14.45 12.42 10.35
CA ASP A 218 14.36 10.99 10.64
C ASP A 218 12.95 10.53 11.01
N LEU A 219 12.03 11.46 11.19
CA LEU A 219 10.64 11.05 11.43
C LEU A 219 10.04 10.36 10.21
N ILE A 220 10.52 10.69 8.99
CA ILE A 220 10.07 10.00 7.80
C ILE A 220 10.81 8.68 7.70
N ASN A 221 10.05 7.59 7.80
CA ASN A 221 10.56 6.24 7.65
C ASN A 221 10.61 5.84 6.19
N GLY A 222 9.51 6.07 5.45
CA GLY A 222 9.40 5.63 4.07
C GLY A 222 8.97 6.75 3.13
N TYR A 223 9.64 6.81 1.97
CA TYR A 223 9.30 7.70 0.87
C TYR A 223 8.58 6.86 -0.18
N ILE A 224 7.24 6.90 -0.18
CA ILE A 224 6.44 6.13 -1.13
C ILE A 224 6.39 6.93 -2.43
N SER A 225 7.08 6.42 -3.44
CA SER A 225 7.41 7.18 -4.64
C SER A 225 6.93 6.53 -5.92
N ASP A 226 6.55 7.39 -6.88
CA ASP A 226 6.23 6.94 -8.24
C ASP A 226 7.48 6.75 -9.10
N TYR A 227 8.63 7.27 -8.64
CA TYR A 227 9.89 7.24 -9.39
C TYR A 227 11.04 6.78 -8.50
N PRO A 228 12.01 6.05 -9.08
CA PRO A 228 13.06 5.43 -8.27
C PRO A 228 14.14 6.36 -7.76
N ASP A 229 14.25 7.57 -8.31
CA ASP A 229 15.32 8.49 -7.91
C ASP A 229 14.85 9.58 -6.93
N LEU A 230 13.62 9.51 -6.45
CA LEU A 230 13.06 10.49 -5.52
C LEU A 230 13.33 10.08 -4.08
N TYR A 231 14.53 10.37 -3.61
CA TYR A 231 14.98 9.86 -2.33
C TYR A 231 16.08 10.78 -1.81
N PRO A 232 16.05 11.18 -0.54
CA PRO A 232 17.12 12.05 -0.03
C PRO A 232 18.45 11.33 0.01
N LYS A 233 19.48 12.01 -0.46
CA LYS A 233 20.85 11.48 -0.42
C LYS A 233 21.57 12.09 0.77
N ASN A 234 22.32 11.27 1.47
CA ASN A 234 23.08 11.71 2.63
C ASN A 234 24.29 12.50 2.23
#